data_9bb50d66713bb1b0b8c4d9d309d73f58
#
_entry.id   9bb50d66713bb1b0b8c4d9d309d73f58
#
_cell.length_a   1.000
_cell.length_b   1.000
_cell.length_c   1.000
_cell.angle_alpha   90.00
_cell.angle_beta   90.00
_cell.angle_gamma   90.00
#
_symmetry.space_group_name_H-M   'P 1'
#
loop_
_entity.id
_entity.type
_entity.pdbx_description
1 polymer ?
#
loop_
_entity_poly.entity_id
_entity_poly.type
_entity_poly.pdbx_seq_one_letter_code
_entity_poly.pdbx_strand_id
1 'polypeptide(L)'
;MFSDIFLAENKNTNYPSAMPSNFEFVAVFFVTSFEPVSLLKRLSNTCMKKILLLLILSSFFCTAQSPLTGFWRAEISTHGGPLPFQFEVNAGSVPGQWDIKLINGSEKSSLGESYLRADSLVVPFDLYESELVFDISKNSVMKGFFVKKKNGSTLFKLAVTAKSGIADRFLNLKPATVNVSGKWMADFFNDATNHSPGVGVFEQNGSQVSGTVLRISGDYRFLQGNVSGDSLLLSYFDGSNLYLIKTKITGTKLAGKFTSGLNGERNMLASLDPAAALPDLKKLSFLKPGYDRIDFKLPTTSGELISLQDERFKNKVVVIELMGSWCPNCLDESRYLSPFYKKYKDKGVEVIGLSFENSADLAISGPKINNFQKKIGISYPLLFAGTAEDKTIAQVLPMLGKMNGYPTTFIIDKKGIVREIHTGFSGPGTGKYYVDWIAEFEHTIQSLLAEK
;
A
#
# COMPACT_ATOMS: atom_id res chain seq x y z
N MET A 1 -9.71 -25.75 -15.80
CA MET A 1 -8.77 -26.00 -16.88
C MET A 1 -7.77 -24.87 -16.89
N PHE A 2 -6.94 -24.80 -15.85
CA PHE A 2 -5.72 -23.99 -15.70
C PHE A 2 -5.06 -24.43 -14.38
N SER A 3 -4.49 -25.63 -14.43
CA SER A 3 -3.45 -26.09 -13.53
C SER A 3 -2.42 -26.71 -14.48
N ASP A 4 -1.27 -26.08 -14.56
CA ASP A 4 -0.03 -26.69 -15.04
C ASP A 4 0.86 -25.59 -15.66
N ILE A 5 1.74 -25.07 -14.84
CA ILE A 5 3.05 -24.54 -15.22
C ILE A 5 3.78 -24.23 -13.90
N PHE A 6 4.49 -25.24 -13.38
CA PHE A 6 5.73 -25.11 -12.62
C PHE A 6 6.23 -26.50 -12.25
N LEU A 7 6.93 -27.15 -13.18
CA LEU A 7 7.91 -28.21 -12.89
C LEU A 7 8.98 -28.15 -13.98
N ALA A 8 10.09 -27.53 -13.68
CA ALA A 8 11.34 -27.74 -14.39
C ALA A 8 12.25 -28.60 -13.53
N GLU A 9 12.51 -29.74 -14.07
CA GLU A 9 13.50 -30.76 -13.82
C GLU A 9 14.64 -30.48 -12.84
N ASN A 10 14.78 -31.39 -11.87
CA ASN A 10 16.09 -31.82 -11.45
C ASN A 10 16.09 -33.37 -11.33
N LYS A 11 16.83 -34.04 -12.21
CA LYS A 11 17.03 -35.48 -12.23
C LYS A 11 18.08 -35.89 -11.23
N ASN A 12 17.84 -37.06 -10.66
CA ASN A 12 18.72 -38.01 -9.97
C ASN A 12 18.67 -37.97 -8.44
N THR A 13 17.84 -38.89 -7.92
CA THR A 13 18.34 -39.96 -7.01
C THR A 13 17.18 -40.95 -6.78
N ASN A 14 17.45 -42.23 -7.03
CA ASN A 14 16.61 -43.37 -6.76
C ASN A 14 16.31 -43.53 -5.25
N TYR A 15 15.02 -43.61 -4.88
CA TYR A 15 14.57 -44.36 -3.70
C TYR A 15 13.16 -44.93 -3.96
N PRO A 16 12.85 -46.13 -3.40
CA PRO A 16 11.71 -46.94 -3.83
C PRO A 16 10.40 -46.50 -3.18
N SER A 17 9.33 -46.84 -3.90
CA SER A 17 7.91 -46.66 -3.57
C SER A 17 7.47 -47.38 -2.31
N ALA A 18 6.50 -46.77 -1.66
CA ALA A 18 5.51 -47.28 -0.68
C ALA A 18 5.72 -46.80 0.78
N MET A 19 4.89 -45.82 1.17
CA MET A 19 4.47 -45.69 2.57
C MET A 19 2.96 -45.42 2.63
N PRO A 20 2.26 -46.11 3.54
CA PRO A 20 0.81 -45.95 3.70
C PRO A 20 0.46 -44.77 4.62
N SER A 21 -0.72 -44.22 4.36
CA SER A 21 -1.41 -43.23 5.18
C SER A 21 -1.70 -43.77 6.57
N ASN A 22 -1.47 -42.98 7.59
CA ASN A 22 -1.90 -42.97 8.99
C ASN A 22 -0.72 -42.93 9.96
N PHE A 23 -0.37 -41.76 10.42
CA PHE A 23 0.45 -41.62 11.63
C PHE A 23 -0.39 -41.00 12.73
N GLU A 24 -0.94 -41.88 13.59
CA GLU A 24 -1.24 -41.53 14.97
C GLU A 24 0.08 -41.46 15.74
N PHE A 25 0.33 -40.35 16.40
CA PHE A 25 1.48 -40.22 17.32
C PHE A 25 1.16 -41.00 18.61
N VAL A 26 1.60 -42.24 18.67
CA VAL A 26 1.68 -43.00 19.92
C VAL A 26 3.08 -42.78 20.47
N ALA A 27 3.20 -42.04 21.55
CA ALA A 27 4.43 -41.96 22.32
C ALA A 27 4.70 -43.29 23.02
N VAL A 28 5.59 -44.07 22.45
CA VAL A 28 6.08 -45.30 23.10
C VAL A 28 7.16 -44.93 24.11
N PHE A 29 6.81 -44.94 25.38
CA PHE A 29 7.78 -44.96 26.47
C PHE A 29 8.38 -46.34 26.57
N PHE A 30 9.66 -46.48 26.26
CA PHE A 30 10.45 -47.65 26.68
C PHE A 30 10.59 -47.64 28.22
N VAL A 31 9.81 -48.46 28.87
CA VAL A 31 10.02 -48.80 30.27
C VAL A 31 11.04 -49.94 30.34
N THR A 32 12.30 -49.61 30.50
CA THR A 32 13.28 -50.57 30.99
C THR A 32 13.04 -50.74 32.49
N SER A 33 12.91 -51.95 32.92
CA SER A 33 12.69 -52.38 34.28
C SER A 33 13.78 -51.89 35.23
N PHE A 34 13.52 -50.76 35.88
CA PHE A 34 14.25 -50.37 37.10
C PHE A 34 13.24 -50.25 38.23
N GLU A 35 13.49 -51.00 39.32
CA GLU A 35 12.65 -50.97 40.50
C GLU A 35 12.58 -49.56 41.11
N PRO A 36 11.43 -48.86 41.12
CA PRO A 36 11.37 -47.48 41.58
C PRO A 36 11.15 -47.30 43.07
N VAL A 37 11.21 -48.37 43.84
CA VAL A 37 10.79 -48.30 45.27
C VAL A 37 11.88 -47.91 46.26
N SER A 38 13.16 -47.99 45.88
CA SER A 38 14.27 -47.68 46.81
C SER A 38 14.78 -46.23 46.75
N LEU A 39 14.51 -45.50 45.67
CA LEU A 39 14.99 -44.12 45.52
C LEU A 39 14.06 -43.05 46.09
N LEU A 40 12.75 -43.35 46.13
CA LEU A 40 11.73 -42.42 46.63
C LEU A 40 11.69 -42.28 48.15
N LYS A 41 12.29 -43.23 48.88
CA LYS A 41 12.33 -43.17 50.35
C LYS A 41 13.46 -42.29 50.92
N ARG A 42 14.34 -41.72 50.10
CA ARG A 42 15.46 -40.85 50.51
C ARG A 42 15.34 -39.39 50.19
N LEU A 43 14.31 -38.98 49.47
CA LEU A 43 14.07 -37.54 49.23
C LEU A 43 13.35 -36.94 50.45
N SER A 44 14.01 -36.09 51.18
CA SER A 44 13.41 -35.37 52.31
C SER A 44 12.17 -34.59 51.80
N ASN A 45 11.14 -34.49 52.66
CA ASN A 45 9.92 -33.70 52.38
C ASN A 45 10.20 -32.29 51.87
N THR A 46 11.36 -31.76 52.13
CA THR A 46 11.87 -30.44 51.67
C THR A 46 12.26 -30.46 50.17
N CYS A 47 12.81 -31.58 49.67
CA CYS A 47 13.19 -31.72 48.26
C CYS A 47 11.97 -31.91 47.36
N MET A 48 11.01 -32.74 47.78
CA MET A 48 9.72 -32.94 47.09
C MET A 48 8.90 -31.63 47.02
N LYS A 49 8.87 -30.85 48.10
CA LYS A 49 8.24 -29.52 48.13
C LYS A 49 8.90 -28.52 47.18
N LYS A 50 10.24 -28.55 47.06
CA LYS A 50 10.98 -27.70 46.12
C LYS A 50 10.75 -28.11 44.65
N ILE A 51 10.68 -29.43 44.35
CA ILE A 51 10.40 -29.93 43.01
C ILE A 51 8.93 -29.63 42.61
N LEU A 52 8.00 -29.78 43.54
CA LEU A 52 6.57 -29.44 43.31
C LEU A 52 6.40 -27.92 43.12
N LEU A 53 7.16 -27.12 43.87
CA LEU A 53 7.17 -25.65 43.71
C LEU A 53 7.79 -25.22 42.37
N LEU A 54 8.85 -25.90 41.88
CA LEU A 54 9.44 -25.68 40.58
C LEU A 54 8.51 -26.10 39.43
N LEU A 55 7.77 -27.20 39.59
CA LEU A 55 6.76 -27.64 38.63
C LEU A 55 5.53 -26.72 38.60
N ILE A 56 5.13 -26.15 39.73
CA ILE A 56 4.07 -25.14 39.81
C ILE A 56 4.53 -23.80 39.20
N LEU A 57 5.81 -23.41 39.43
CA LEU A 57 6.39 -22.23 38.82
C LEU A 57 6.60 -22.38 37.30
N SER A 58 6.86 -23.58 36.77
CA SER A 58 7.01 -23.82 35.35
C SER A 58 5.67 -23.81 34.60
N SER A 59 4.53 -24.06 35.26
CA SER A 59 3.21 -23.98 34.65
C SER A 59 2.65 -22.56 34.52
N PHE A 60 3.34 -21.55 35.08
CA PHE A 60 2.98 -20.12 34.92
C PHE A 60 3.66 -19.40 33.74
N PHE A 61 4.48 -20.10 32.94
CA PHE A 61 4.80 -19.63 31.59
C PHE A 61 3.67 -19.94 30.59
N CYS A 62 2.43 -19.69 31.00
CA CYS A 62 1.38 -19.41 30.03
C CYS A 62 1.85 -18.13 29.32
N THR A 63 2.24 -18.21 28.07
CA THR A 63 2.45 -17.05 27.23
C THR A 63 1.14 -16.29 27.19
N ALA A 64 0.96 -15.38 28.14
CA ALA A 64 -0.15 -14.46 28.12
C ALA A 64 -0.08 -13.74 26.77
N GLN A 65 -0.92 -14.17 25.84
CA GLN A 65 -1.05 -13.51 24.56
C GLN A 65 -1.29 -12.03 24.86
N SER A 66 -0.46 -11.15 24.32
CA SER A 66 -0.62 -9.72 24.58
C SER A 66 -2.09 -9.35 24.33
N PRO A 67 -2.76 -8.66 25.24
CA PRO A 67 -4.18 -8.31 25.07
C PRO A 67 -4.46 -7.48 23.83
N LEU A 68 -3.40 -6.99 23.16
CA LEU A 68 -3.47 -6.22 21.92
C LEU A 68 -3.45 -7.09 20.65
N THR A 69 -3.00 -8.35 20.72
CA THR A 69 -2.91 -9.21 19.52
C THR A 69 -4.28 -9.58 18.98
N GLY A 70 -4.40 -9.65 17.66
CA GLY A 70 -5.61 -10.04 16.97
C GLY A 70 -6.11 -8.98 15.97
N PHE A 71 -7.34 -9.19 15.55
CA PHE A 71 -7.99 -8.35 14.53
C PHE A 71 -8.74 -7.19 15.19
N TRP A 72 -8.55 -6.01 14.62
CA TRP A 72 -9.13 -4.75 15.12
C TRP A 72 -9.87 -4.03 14.00
N ARG A 73 -11.06 -3.56 14.32
CA ARG A 73 -11.82 -2.60 13.53
C ARG A 73 -11.74 -1.23 14.18
N ALA A 74 -11.34 -0.22 13.42
CA ALA A 74 -11.27 1.15 13.89
C ALA A 74 -12.16 2.09 13.07
N GLU A 75 -12.49 3.24 13.65
CA GLU A 75 -13.18 4.34 13.00
C GLU A 75 -12.47 5.65 13.27
N ILE A 76 -12.12 6.38 12.21
CA ILE A 76 -11.67 7.78 12.30
C ILE A 76 -12.88 8.67 12.17
N SER A 77 -13.04 9.65 13.09
CA SER A 77 -14.07 10.67 12.99
C SER A 77 -13.70 11.70 11.93
N THR A 78 -14.28 11.59 10.73
CA THR A 78 -14.05 12.52 9.62
C THR A 78 -15.24 13.47 9.44
N HIS A 79 -15.05 14.51 8.62
CA HIS A 79 -16.13 15.42 8.21
C HIS A 79 -17.31 14.67 7.56
N GLY A 80 -17.05 13.68 6.73
CA GLY A 80 -18.10 12.84 6.09
C GLY A 80 -18.73 11.79 7.01
N GLY A 81 -18.35 11.77 8.30
CA GLY A 81 -18.75 10.80 9.31
C GLY A 81 -17.67 9.76 9.62
N PRO A 82 -18.02 8.71 10.38
CA PRO A 82 -17.06 7.66 10.73
C PRO A 82 -16.51 6.96 9.50
N LEU A 83 -15.18 6.94 9.38
CA LEU A 83 -14.43 6.23 8.36
C LEU A 83 -13.91 4.92 8.98
N PRO A 84 -14.50 3.76 8.66
CA PRO A 84 -14.03 2.50 9.21
C PRO A 84 -12.79 2.01 8.44
N PHE A 85 -11.86 1.42 9.18
CA PHE A 85 -10.71 0.68 8.66
C PHE A 85 -10.38 -0.49 9.57
N GLN A 86 -9.48 -1.38 9.11
CA GLN A 86 -9.17 -2.61 9.81
C GLN A 86 -7.66 -2.82 9.86
N PHE A 87 -7.19 -3.42 10.94
CA PHE A 87 -5.79 -3.78 11.10
C PHE A 87 -5.64 -5.03 11.97
N GLU A 88 -4.55 -5.71 11.80
CA GLU A 88 -4.16 -6.89 12.56
C GLU A 88 -2.93 -6.55 13.39
N VAL A 89 -2.94 -6.92 14.66
CA VAL A 89 -1.82 -6.76 15.57
C VAL A 89 -1.24 -8.14 15.87
N ASN A 90 0.02 -8.33 15.53
CA ASN A 90 0.77 -9.54 15.83
C ASN A 90 1.87 -9.23 16.84
N ALA A 91 2.32 -10.23 17.60
CA ALA A 91 3.48 -10.07 18.45
C ALA A 91 4.70 -9.75 17.58
N GLY A 92 5.46 -8.74 17.97
CA GLY A 92 6.72 -8.40 17.33
C GLY A 92 7.84 -9.37 17.73
N SER A 93 9.00 -9.22 17.11
CA SER A 93 10.20 -10.02 17.41
C SER A 93 10.82 -9.69 18.77
N VAL A 94 10.50 -8.52 19.32
CA VAL A 94 10.99 -8.02 20.60
C VAL A 94 9.82 -7.78 21.54
N PRO A 95 9.89 -8.18 22.83
CA PRO A 95 8.86 -7.88 23.82
C PRO A 95 8.55 -6.37 23.87
N GLY A 96 7.24 -6.03 23.82
CA GLY A 96 6.78 -4.64 23.79
C GLY A 96 6.74 -3.98 22.42
N GLN A 97 7.07 -4.70 21.37
CA GLN A 97 6.84 -4.31 19.96
C GLN A 97 5.75 -5.16 19.33
N TRP A 98 5.08 -4.60 18.33
CA TRP A 98 4.02 -5.28 17.57
C TRP A 98 4.25 -5.11 16.08
N ASP A 99 4.01 -6.18 15.32
CA ASP A 99 3.86 -6.14 13.86
C ASP A 99 2.39 -5.82 13.55
N ILE A 100 2.14 -4.62 13.05
CA ILE A 100 0.79 -4.15 12.74
C ILE A 100 0.62 -4.11 11.23
N LYS A 101 -0.42 -4.78 10.74
CA LYS A 101 -0.78 -4.81 9.33
C LYS A 101 -2.12 -4.13 9.11
N LEU A 102 -2.10 -3.09 8.32
CA LEU A 102 -3.31 -2.41 7.84
C LEU A 102 -3.98 -3.28 6.77
N ILE A 103 -5.31 -3.38 6.81
CA ILE A 103 -6.09 -4.24 5.92
C ILE A 103 -7.05 -3.38 5.11
N ASN A 104 -6.92 -3.43 3.79
CA ASN A 104 -7.84 -2.81 2.83
C ASN A 104 -8.14 -3.83 1.73
N GLY A 105 -9.29 -4.48 1.77
CA GLY A 105 -9.62 -5.55 0.83
C GLY A 105 -8.61 -6.70 0.89
N SER A 106 -7.97 -6.98 -0.23
CA SER A 106 -6.90 -7.98 -0.33
C SER A 106 -5.52 -7.46 0.07
N GLU A 107 -5.35 -6.13 0.21
CA GLU A 107 -4.08 -5.54 0.62
C GLU A 107 -3.86 -5.70 2.12
N LYS A 108 -2.68 -6.24 2.49
CA LYS A 108 -2.16 -6.24 3.86
C LYS A 108 -0.82 -5.50 3.87
N SER A 109 -0.83 -4.26 4.34
CA SER A 109 0.36 -3.42 4.37
C SER A 109 0.96 -3.40 5.77
N SER A 110 2.20 -3.85 5.93
CA SER A 110 2.95 -3.69 7.19
C SER A 110 3.21 -2.21 7.44
N LEU A 111 2.90 -1.76 8.65
CA LEU A 111 3.16 -0.40 9.12
C LEU A 111 4.58 -0.31 9.69
N GLY A 112 5.02 0.89 10.03
CA GLY A 112 6.29 1.10 10.69
C GLY A 112 6.36 0.42 12.06
N GLU A 113 7.57 0.37 12.64
CA GLU A 113 7.76 -0.22 13.97
C GLU A 113 6.92 0.52 14.99
N SER A 114 5.91 -0.19 15.55
CA SER A 114 5.09 0.34 16.62
C SER A 114 5.85 0.33 17.94
N TYR A 115 5.59 1.31 18.80
CA TYR A 115 6.23 1.44 20.09
C TYR A 115 5.31 2.03 21.16
N LEU A 116 5.66 1.80 22.43
CA LEU A 116 4.98 2.43 23.55
C LEU A 116 5.59 3.80 23.88
N ARG A 117 4.72 4.77 24.09
CA ARG A 117 5.05 6.08 24.66
C ARG A 117 4.13 6.31 25.86
N ALA A 118 4.65 6.10 27.06
CA ALA A 118 3.87 5.94 28.29
C ALA A 118 2.78 4.87 28.10
N ASP A 119 1.51 5.16 28.37
CA ASP A 119 0.38 4.24 28.23
C ASP A 119 -0.25 4.25 26.83
N SER A 120 0.46 4.78 25.86
CA SER A 120 -0.04 4.87 24.47
C SER A 120 0.76 4.00 23.51
N LEU A 121 0.06 3.24 22.69
CA LEU A 121 0.61 2.58 21.51
C LEU A 121 0.69 3.59 20.37
N VAL A 122 1.90 3.81 19.85
CA VAL A 122 2.15 4.66 18.68
C VAL A 122 2.42 3.76 17.47
N VAL A 123 1.66 3.98 16.41
CA VAL A 123 1.77 3.25 15.13
C VAL A 123 2.10 4.24 14.04
N PRO A 124 3.37 4.37 13.64
CA PRO A 124 3.79 5.33 12.63
C PRO A 124 3.45 4.85 11.21
N PHE A 125 3.12 5.81 10.36
CA PHE A 125 3.08 5.66 8.91
C PHE A 125 4.33 6.37 8.35
N ASP A 126 5.43 5.66 8.35
CA ASP A 126 6.78 6.21 8.13
C ASP A 126 6.95 7.02 6.82
N LEU A 127 6.14 6.71 5.79
CA LEU A 127 6.22 7.40 4.50
C LEU A 127 5.38 8.70 4.45
N TYR A 128 4.43 8.88 5.38
CA TYR A 128 3.39 9.90 5.21
C TYR A 128 3.35 10.97 6.31
N GLU A 129 4.37 11.04 7.16
CA GLU A 129 4.38 11.96 8.32
C GLU A 129 3.06 11.89 9.12
N SER A 130 2.60 10.68 9.43
CA SER A 130 1.39 10.47 10.21
C SER A 130 1.55 9.30 11.17
N GLU A 131 0.69 9.25 12.19
CA GLU A 131 0.70 8.19 13.20
C GLU A 131 -0.71 7.96 13.77
N LEU A 132 -1.00 6.73 14.18
CA LEU A 132 -2.07 6.44 15.10
C LEU A 132 -1.50 6.40 16.51
N VAL A 133 -2.19 7.03 17.45
CA VAL A 133 -1.81 7.05 18.88
C VAL A 133 -3.01 6.56 19.66
N PHE A 134 -2.90 5.39 20.29
CA PHE A 134 -3.98 4.75 21.03
C PHE A 134 -3.65 4.66 22.52
N ASP A 135 -4.59 5.02 23.37
CA ASP A 135 -4.64 4.61 24.77
C ASP A 135 -4.99 3.12 24.83
N ILE A 136 -4.11 2.32 25.43
CA ILE A 136 -4.23 0.87 25.54
C ILE A 136 -4.61 0.39 26.94
N SER A 137 -5.08 1.28 27.79
CA SER A 137 -5.49 0.95 29.17
C SER A 137 -6.66 -0.05 29.26
N LYS A 138 -7.38 -0.29 28.15
CA LYS A 138 -8.51 -1.23 28.04
C LYS A 138 -8.25 -2.30 26.99
N ASN A 139 -8.39 -3.56 27.35
CA ASN A 139 -8.01 -4.71 26.51
C ASN A 139 -8.80 -4.91 25.22
N SER A 140 -10.05 -4.46 25.12
CA SER A 140 -10.91 -4.69 23.95
C SER A 140 -11.32 -3.42 23.21
N VAL A 141 -10.95 -2.25 23.72
CA VAL A 141 -11.27 -0.95 23.11
C VAL A 141 -10.08 -0.01 23.28
N MET A 142 -9.58 0.48 22.18
CA MET A 142 -8.58 1.55 22.14
C MET A 142 -9.22 2.85 21.69
N LYS A 143 -8.90 3.94 22.34
CA LYS A 143 -9.29 5.30 21.94
C LYS A 143 -8.04 6.14 21.72
N GLY A 144 -8.10 7.08 20.80
CA GLY A 144 -6.95 7.90 20.51
C GLY A 144 -7.15 8.82 19.34
N PHE A 145 -6.06 9.04 18.61
CA PHE A 145 -6.03 10.01 17.51
C PHE A 145 -5.25 9.46 16.30
N PHE A 146 -5.76 9.76 15.12
CA PHE A 146 -4.95 9.84 13.93
C PHE A 146 -4.33 11.25 13.88
N VAL A 147 -3.01 11.32 13.83
CA VAL A 147 -2.22 12.55 13.85
C VAL A 147 -1.53 12.70 12.52
N LYS A 148 -1.82 13.77 11.79
CA LYS A 148 -1.09 14.18 10.59
C LYS A 148 -0.08 15.24 10.97
N LYS A 149 1.14 15.10 10.47
CA LYS A 149 2.23 16.05 10.69
C LYS A 149 2.64 16.74 9.40
N LYS A 150 3.30 17.86 9.51
CA LYS A 150 4.02 18.54 8.42
C LYS A 150 5.33 19.08 8.98
N ASN A 151 6.44 18.63 8.44
CA ASN A 151 7.78 18.99 8.90
C ASN A 151 7.96 18.80 10.43
N GLY A 152 7.51 17.65 10.95
CA GLY A 152 7.58 17.30 12.37
C GLY A 152 6.52 17.92 13.28
N SER A 153 5.84 18.98 12.85
CA SER A 153 4.78 19.64 13.64
C SER A 153 3.40 19.03 13.35
N THR A 154 2.55 18.93 14.35
CA THR A 154 1.17 18.46 14.19
C THR A 154 0.40 19.42 13.28
N LEU A 155 -0.11 18.90 12.16
CA LEU A 155 -0.99 19.64 11.25
C LEU A 155 -2.44 19.55 11.72
N PHE A 156 -2.92 18.33 12.03
CA PHE A 156 -4.26 18.10 12.62
C PHE A 156 -4.31 16.76 13.35
N LYS A 157 -5.38 16.59 14.16
CA LYS A 157 -5.72 15.33 14.83
C LYS A 157 -7.19 15.00 14.60
N LEU A 158 -7.49 13.75 14.31
CA LEU A 158 -8.84 13.21 14.22
C LEU A 158 -9.02 12.12 15.26
N ALA A 159 -10.13 12.13 15.98
CA ALA A 159 -10.41 11.10 16.96
C ALA A 159 -10.56 9.72 16.30
N VAL A 160 -10.00 8.70 16.94
CA VAL A 160 -10.06 7.30 16.51
C VAL A 160 -10.56 6.43 17.66
N THR A 161 -11.41 5.48 17.35
CA THR A 161 -11.80 4.40 18.27
C THR A 161 -11.60 3.06 17.57
N ALA A 162 -10.95 2.12 18.23
CA ALA A 162 -10.78 0.76 17.73
C ALA A 162 -11.38 -0.26 18.69
N LYS A 163 -11.98 -1.34 18.16
CA LYS A 163 -12.54 -2.46 18.90
C LYS A 163 -12.00 -3.77 18.34
N SER A 164 -11.62 -4.68 19.23
CA SER A 164 -11.13 -6.01 18.84
C SER A 164 -12.26 -6.95 18.44
N GLY A 165 -11.93 -7.93 17.59
CA GLY A 165 -12.82 -9.04 17.26
C GLY A 165 -14.01 -8.72 16.35
N ILE A 166 -14.05 -7.54 15.71
CA ILE A 166 -15.10 -7.15 14.77
C ILE A 166 -14.60 -7.30 13.35
N ALA A 167 -15.14 -8.28 12.62
CA ALA A 167 -14.75 -8.57 11.24
C ALA A 167 -15.40 -7.65 10.20
N ASP A 168 -16.60 -7.14 10.50
CA ASP A 168 -17.34 -6.28 9.56
C ASP A 168 -16.75 -4.86 9.50
N ARG A 169 -16.53 -4.37 8.30
CA ARG A 169 -16.01 -3.00 8.08
C ARG A 169 -17.07 -1.95 8.41
N PHE A 170 -18.27 -2.09 7.87
CA PHE A 170 -19.43 -1.27 8.23
C PHE A 170 -20.38 -2.08 9.10
N LEU A 171 -21.03 -1.43 10.07
CA LEU A 171 -21.93 -2.06 11.05
C LEU A 171 -23.39 -1.68 10.79
N ASN A 172 -24.31 -2.47 11.38
CA ASN A 172 -25.76 -2.22 11.31
C ASN A 172 -26.30 -2.19 9.87
N LEU A 173 -25.77 -3.10 9.02
CA LEU A 173 -26.15 -3.19 7.63
C LEU A 173 -27.56 -3.79 7.46
N LYS A 174 -28.29 -3.27 6.48
CA LYS A 174 -29.51 -3.90 5.94
C LYS A 174 -29.09 -4.95 4.88
N PRO A 175 -29.88 -6.00 4.67
CA PRO A 175 -29.63 -6.92 3.56
C PRO A 175 -29.49 -6.13 2.23
N ALA A 176 -28.51 -6.50 1.41
CA ALA A 176 -28.31 -5.90 0.10
C ALA A 176 -29.51 -6.18 -0.80
N THR A 177 -30.09 -5.16 -1.42
CA THR A 177 -31.22 -5.28 -2.36
C THR A 177 -30.82 -5.06 -3.81
N VAL A 178 -29.56 -4.67 -4.05
CA VAL A 178 -29.02 -4.32 -5.37
C VAL A 178 -27.61 -4.90 -5.52
N ASN A 179 -27.15 -4.99 -6.78
CA ASN A 179 -25.78 -5.38 -7.12
C ASN A 179 -25.07 -4.23 -7.81
N VAL A 180 -23.84 -3.91 -7.34
CA VAL A 180 -22.99 -2.83 -7.87
C VAL A 180 -21.83 -3.34 -8.69
N SER A 181 -21.69 -4.65 -8.91
CA SER A 181 -20.60 -5.20 -9.72
C SER A 181 -20.57 -4.60 -11.12
N GLY A 182 -19.37 -4.29 -11.61
CA GLY A 182 -19.18 -3.77 -12.96
C GLY A 182 -18.43 -2.44 -12.99
N LYS A 183 -18.45 -1.81 -14.17
CA LYS A 183 -17.83 -0.51 -14.41
C LYS A 183 -18.87 0.60 -14.34
N TRP A 184 -18.46 1.67 -13.70
CA TRP A 184 -19.28 2.85 -13.46
C TRP A 184 -18.56 4.11 -13.94
N MET A 185 -19.09 4.78 -14.98
CA MET A 185 -18.60 6.10 -15.33
C MET A 185 -19.01 7.08 -14.25
N ALA A 186 -18.05 7.56 -13.50
CA ALA A 186 -18.24 8.42 -12.34
C ALA A 186 -17.76 9.85 -12.61
N ASP A 187 -18.43 10.81 -12.00
CA ASP A 187 -18.05 12.21 -11.97
C ASP A 187 -18.06 12.72 -10.52
N PHE A 188 -16.97 13.39 -10.15
CA PHE A 188 -16.76 13.99 -8.83
C PHE A 188 -16.72 15.50 -8.99
N PHE A 189 -17.64 16.23 -8.33
CA PHE A 189 -17.75 17.67 -8.50
C PHE A 189 -18.15 18.39 -7.22
N ASN A 190 -17.77 19.65 -7.10
CA ASN A 190 -18.21 20.54 -6.03
C ASN A 190 -19.29 21.52 -6.55
N ASP A 191 -19.10 22.00 -7.78
CA ASP A 191 -19.95 22.97 -8.45
C ASP A 191 -20.02 22.66 -9.97
N ALA A 192 -20.69 23.50 -10.73
CA ALA A 192 -20.90 23.30 -12.17
C ALA A 192 -19.61 23.39 -13.02
N THR A 193 -18.48 23.82 -12.47
CA THR A 193 -17.23 24.05 -13.21
C THR A 193 -16.12 23.10 -12.83
N ASN A 194 -16.15 22.53 -11.63
CA ASN A 194 -15.10 21.69 -11.08
C ASN A 194 -15.50 20.21 -11.14
N HIS A 195 -15.46 19.64 -12.33
CA HIS A 195 -15.76 18.25 -12.62
C HIS A 195 -14.48 17.42 -12.76
N SER A 196 -14.50 16.19 -12.28
CA SER A 196 -13.35 15.31 -12.29
C SER A 196 -13.78 13.86 -12.55
N PRO A 197 -13.64 13.37 -13.78
CA PRO A 197 -14.11 12.05 -14.17
C PRO A 197 -13.31 10.92 -13.52
N GLY A 198 -13.95 9.75 -13.39
CA GLY A 198 -13.33 8.52 -12.93
C GLY A 198 -14.11 7.31 -13.39
N VAL A 199 -13.52 6.13 -13.27
CA VAL A 199 -14.20 4.86 -13.56
C VAL A 199 -14.19 4.01 -12.30
N GLY A 200 -15.35 3.87 -11.65
CA GLY A 200 -15.53 2.90 -10.58
C GLY A 200 -15.50 1.48 -11.14
N VAL A 201 -14.71 0.61 -10.54
CA VAL A 201 -14.64 -0.82 -10.87
C VAL A 201 -14.91 -1.57 -9.59
N PHE A 202 -16.10 -2.18 -9.48
CA PHE A 202 -16.54 -2.82 -8.25
C PHE A 202 -16.87 -4.28 -8.47
N GLU A 203 -16.59 -5.08 -7.46
CA GLU A 203 -16.99 -6.48 -7.33
C GLU A 203 -17.77 -6.65 -6.04
N GLN A 204 -18.96 -7.28 -6.14
CA GLN A 204 -19.83 -7.54 -5.00
C GLN A 204 -20.02 -9.04 -4.80
N ASN A 205 -19.84 -9.47 -3.53
CA ASN A 205 -20.16 -10.82 -3.08
C ASN A 205 -21.07 -10.72 -1.84
N GLY A 206 -22.34 -11.10 -2.01
CA GLY A 206 -23.36 -10.86 -0.99
C GLY A 206 -23.52 -9.35 -0.72
N SER A 207 -23.28 -8.92 0.52
CA SER A 207 -23.24 -7.49 0.86
C SER A 207 -21.85 -6.86 0.74
N GLN A 208 -20.80 -7.66 0.65
CA GLN A 208 -19.42 -7.17 0.62
C GLN A 208 -19.08 -6.62 -0.77
N VAL A 209 -18.39 -5.50 -0.81
CA VAL A 209 -17.91 -4.85 -2.03
C VAL A 209 -16.43 -4.54 -1.89
N SER A 210 -15.68 -4.88 -2.92
CA SER A 210 -14.30 -4.46 -3.14
C SER A 210 -14.16 -3.78 -4.49
N GLY A 211 -13.12 -2.98 -4.67
CA GLY A 211 -12.83 -2.34 -5.93
C GLY A 211 -12.00 -1.09 -5.80
N THR A 212 -12.04 -0.27 -6.83
CA THR A 212 -11.34 1.02 -6.88
C THR A 212 -12.09 2.01 -7.76
N VAL A 213 -11.59 3.25 -7.81
CA VAL A 213 -11.97 4.24 -8.82
C VAL A 213 -10.69 4.63 -9.56
N LEU A 214 -10.64 4.31 -10.86
CA LEU A 214 -9.59 4.75 -11.76
C LEU A 214 -9.70 6.26 -11.96
N ARG A 215 -8.59 6.95 -11.91
CA ARG A 215 -8.45 8.41 -12.06
C ARG A 215 -7.34 8.73 -13.05
N ILE A 216 -7.29 9.95 -13.54
CA ILE A 216 -6.25 10.42 -14.46
C ILE A 216 -4.84 10.28 -13.84
N SER A 217 -4.68 10.61 -12.55
CA SER A 217 -3.40 10.53 -11.86
C SER A 217 -3.12 9.22 -11.14
N GLY A 218 -3.99 8.20 -11.31
CA GLY A 218 -3.85 6.90 -10.64
C GLY A 218 -5.19 6.30 -10.26
N ASP A 219 -5.34 5.81 -9.03
CA ASP A 219 -6.55 5.16 -8.57
C ASP A 219 -6.81 5.42 -7.07
N TYR A 220 -7.98 5.00 -6.57
CA TYR A 220 -8.34 5.08 -5.16
C TYR A 220 -7.99 3.80 -4.39
N ARG A 221 -7.03 3.02 -4.92
CA ARG A 221 -6.45 1.85 -4.29
C ARG A 221 -7.50 0.79 -3.94
N PHE A 222 -7.34 0.09 -2.84
CA PHE A 222 -8.20 -1.02 -2.42
C PHE A 222 -9.41 -0.52 -1.60
N LEU A 223 -10.39 0.08 -2.26
CA LEU A 223 -11.65 0.41 -1.61
C LEU A 223 -12.36 -0.87 -1.14
N GLN A 224 -12.88 -0.85 0.06
CA GLN A 224 -13.63 -1.97 0.64
C GLN A 224 -14.84 -1.47 1.41
N GLY A 225 -15.92 -2.23 1.36
CA GLY A 225 -17.11 -1.94 2.14
C GLY A 225 -18.29 -2.83 1.82
N ASN A 226 -19.48 -2.25 1.77
CA ASN A 226 -20.72 -3.01 1.70
C ASN A 226 -21.80 -2.30 0.88
N VAL A 227 -22.71 -3.09 0.32
CA VAL A 227 -24.05 -2.64 -0.02
C VAL A 227 -24.96 -2.88 1.19
N SER A 228 -25.65 -1.84 1.64
CA SER A 228 -26.63 -1.87 2.73
C SER A 228 -27.98 -1.37 2.22
N GLY A 229 -28.94 -2.29 2.05
CA GLY A 229 -30.16 -1.96 1.32
C GLY A 229 -29.85 -1.54 -0.11
N ASP A 230 -30.13 -0.29 -0.44
CA ASP A 230 -29.85 0.37 -1.73
C ASP A 230 -28.67 1.35 -1.66
N SER A 231 -27.82 1.24 -0.64
CA SER A 231 -26.71 2.17 -0.42
C SER A 231 -25.37 1.48 -0.55
N LEU A 232 -24.44 2.08 -1.30
CA LEU A 232 -23.03 1.66 -1.37
C LEU A 232 -22.21 2.46 -0.37
N LEU A 233 -21.48 1.75 0.47
CA LEU A 233 -20.60 2.28 1.51
C LEU A 233 -19.20 1.73 1.28
N LEU A 234 -18.21 2.57 0.96
CA LEU A 234 -16.83 2.17 0.78
C LEU A 234 -15.91 3.07 1.58
N SER A 235 -14.82 2.50 2.10
CA SER A 235 -13.76 3.26 2.75
C SER A 235 -12.38 2.74 2.38
N TYR A 236 -11.38 3.61 2.52
CA TYR A 236 -9.97 3.32 2.40
C TYR A 236 -9.16 4.21 3.36
N PHE A 237 -8.13 3.63 3.96
CA PHE A 237 -7.19 4.34 4.82
C PHE A 237 -5.80 3.73 4.69
N ASP A 238 -4.76 4.58 4.54
CA ASP A 238 -3.35 4.15 4.46
C ASP A 238 -2.38 5.05 5.24
N GLY A 239 -2.91 5.98 6.05
CA GLY A 239 -2.10 6.98 6.76
C GLY A 239 -1.87 8.26 5.95
N SER A 240 -2.12 8.26 4.64
CA SER A 240 -2.15 9.45 3.77
C SER A 240 -3.56 9.76 3.32
N ASN A 241 -4.20 8.76 2.72
CA ASN A 241 -5.55 8.86 2.18
C ASN A 241 -6.58 8.45 3.23
N LEU A 242 -7.62 9.26 3.38
CA LEU A 242 -8.81 8.97 4.15
C LEU A 242 -9.99 9.07 3.19
N TYR A 243 -10.39 7.95 2.56
CA TYR A 243 -11.48 7.95 1.58
C TYR A 243 -12.73 7.32 2.15
N LEU A 244 -13.86 7.99 1.98
CA LEU A 244 -15.18 7.50 2.35
C LEU A 244 -16.15 7.82 1.21
N ILE A 245 -16.77 6.78 0.63
CA ILE A 245 -17.81 6.89 -0.39
C ILE A 245 -19.12 6.43 0.24
N LYS A 246 -20.14 7.27 0.15
CA LYS A 246 -21.51 6.98 0.53
C LYS A 246 -22.44 7.40 -0.59
N THR A 247 -23.01 6.43 -1.29
CA THR A 247 -23.92 6.70 -2.42
C THR A 247 -25.17 5.86 -2.29
N LYS A 248 -26.27 6.38 -2.82
CA LYS A 248 -27.50 5.64 -3.05
C LYS A 248 -27.51 5.08 -4.47
N ILE A 249 -28.02 3.86 -4.60
CA ILE A 249 -28.13 3.13 -5.86
C ILE A 249 -29.60 3.19 -6.32
N THR A 250 -29.83 3.65 -7.55
CA THR A 250 -31.17 3.67 -8.16
C THR A 250 -31.05 3.17 -9.59
N GLY A 251 -31.43 1.91 -9.81
CA GLY A 251 -31.24 1.24 -11.09
C GLY A 251 -29.75 1.20 -11.48
N THR A 252 -29.41 1.84 -12.58
CA THR A 252 -28.05 1.95 -13.11
C THR A 252 -27.35 3.25 -12.72
N LYS A 253 -27.80 3.94 -11.68
CA LYS A 253 -27.24 5.21 -11.21
C LYS A 253 -26.77 5.13 -9.77
N LEU A 254 -25.63 5.80 -9.48
CA LEU A 254 -25.15 6.09 -8.14
C LEU A 254 -25.20 7.61 -7.92
N ALA A 255 -25.65 8.03 -6.75
CA ALA A 255 -25.65 9.43 -6.35
C ALA A 255 -25.32 9.56 -4.87
N GLY A 256 -24.37 10.42 -4.50
CA GLY A 256 -24.00 10.64 -3.12
C GLY A 256 -22.74 11.48 -2.95
N LYS A 257 -21.91 11.11 -2.00
CA LYS A 257 -20.75 11.88 -1.58
C LYS A 257 -19.47 11.02 -1.57
N PHE A 258 -18.39 11.65 -1.97
CA PHE A 258 -17.02 11.22 -1.72
C PHE A 258 -16.36 12.22 -0.79
N THR A 259 -15.82 11.74 0.33
CA THR A 259 -15.02 12.55 1.23
C THR A 259 -13.58 12.07 1.26
N SER A 260 -12.64 13.01 1.37
CA SER A 260 -11.20 12.72 1.39
C SER A 260 -10.46 13.66 2.32
N GLY A 261 -9.48 13.13 3.06
CA GLY A 261 -8.67 13.91 3.98
C GLY A 261 -9.47 14.58 5.09
N LEU A 262 -9.04 15.79 5.50
CA LEU A 262 -9.65 16.52 6.63
C LEU A 262 -11.02 17.11 6.26
N ASN A 263 -11.10 17.85 5.17
CA ASN A 263 -12.27 18.64 4.79
C ASN A 263 -12.70 18.46 3.32
N GLY A 264 -12.06 17.56 2.59
CA GLY A 264 -12.39 17.34 1.19
C GLY A 264 -13.73 16.61 1.06
N GLU A 265 -14.72 17.25 0.45
CA GLU A 265 -15.99 16.64 0.08
C GLU A 265 -16.33 16.98 -1.37
N ARG A 266 -16.81 15.99 -2.11
CA ARG A 266 -17.34 16.15 -3.47
C ARG A 266 -18.64 15.38 -3.61
N ASN A 267 -19.55 15.90 -4.43
CA ASN A 267 -20.64 15.10 -4.95
C ASN A 267 -20.08 14.01 -5.86
N MET A 268 -20.69 12.84 -5.83
CA MET A 268 -20.38 11.73 -6.73
C MET A 268 -21.65 11.29 -7.43
N LEU A 269 -21.65 11.38 -8.76
CA LEU A 269 -22.63 10.75 -9.62
C LEU A 269 -21.95 9.69 -10.46
N ALA A 270 -22.59 8.55 -10.66
CA ALA A 270 -22.07 7.54 -11.57
C ALA A 270 -23.20 6.82 -12.31
N SER A 271 -22.86 6.30 -13.49
CA SER A 271 -23.74 5.48 -14.32
C SER A 271 -23.06 4.14 -14.61
N LEU A 272 -23.78 3.04 -14.46
CA LEU A 272 -23.31 1.73 -14.89
C LEU A 272 -23.08 1.74 -16.40
N ASP A 273 -21.85 1.52 -16.79
CA ASP A 273 -21.43 1.53 -18.20
C ASP A 273 -20.27 0.54 -18.39
N PRO A 274 -20.53 -0.62 -18.99
CA PRO A 274 -19.46 -1.61 -19.25
C PRO A 274 -18.34 -1.08 -20.16
N ALA A 275 -18.61 -0.04 -20.98
CA ALA A 275 -17.65 0.61 -21.86
C ALA A 275 -16.90 1.77 -21.18
N ALA A 276 -17.21 2.07 -19.91
CA ALA A 276 -16.58 3.17 -19.20
C ALA A 276 -15.05 3.06 -19.26
N ALA A 277 -14.40 4.15 -19.67
CA ALA A 277 -12.95 4.27 -19.77
C ALA A 277 -12.52 5.71 -19.48
N LEU A 278 -11.31 5.86 -18.96
CA LEU A 278 -10.63 7.16 -18.88
C LEU A 278 -10.17 7.59 -20.29
N PRO A 279 -9.88 8.90 -20.49
CA PRO A 279 -9.14 9.35 -21.66
C PRO A 279 -7.79 8.61 -21.78
N ASP A 280 -7.24 8.58 -22.97
CA ASP A 280 -5.91 8.00 -23.22
C ASP A 280 -4.84 8.72 -22.39
N LEU A 281 -4.33 8.04 -21.37
CA LEU A 281 -3.38 8.60 -20.40
C LEU A 281 -2.03 8.96 -21.03
N LYS A 282 -1.71 8.42 -22.21
CA LYS A 282 -0.50 8.73 -22.98
C LYS A 282 -0.60 10.04 -23.75
N LYS A 283 -1.80 10.64 -23.83
CA LYS A 283 -2.05 11.92 -24.53
C LYS A 283 -2.31 13.09 -23.62
N LEU A 284 -2.31 12.87 -22.30
CA LEU A 284 -2.66 13.92 -21.34
C LEU A 284 -1.49 14.83 -21.03
N SER A 285 -0.31 14.26 -20.84
CA SER A 285 0.95 15.03 -20.68
C SER A 285 1.73 14.96 -21.97
N PHE A 286 2.38 16.05 -22.35
CA PHE A 286 3.07 16.16 -23.63
C PHE A 286 4.21 17.20 -23.58
N LEU A 287 5.19 17.08 -24.48
CA LEU A 287 6.20 18.09 -24.72
C LEU A 287 5.65 19.22 -25.58
N LYS A 288 6.17 20.44 -25.40
CA LYS A 288 5.86 21.59 -26.26
C LYS A 288 6.23 21.28 -27.72
N PRO A 289 5.55 21.89 -28.70
CA PRO A 289 5.93 21.76 -30.10
C PRO A 289 7.40 22.10 -30.33
N GLY A 290 8.09 21.28 -31.11
CA GLY A 290 9.51 21.43 -31.42
C GLY A 290 10.47 20.75 -30.43
N TYR A 291 9.96 20.18 -29.37
CA TYR A 291 10.76 19.34 -28.44
C TYR A 291 10.41 17.86 -28.62
N ASP A 292 11.44 17.05 -28.70
CA ASP A 292 11.37 15.57 -28.70
C ASP A 292 12.24 14.96 -27.59
N ARG A 293 12.90 15.80 -26.77
CA ARG A 293 13.83 15.43 -25.70
C ARG A 293 13.50 16.12 -24.40
N ILE A 294 13.94 15.50 -23.32
CA ILE A 294 14.00 16.09 -21.99
C ILE A 294 15.46 16.37 -21.64
N ASP A 295 15.69 17.45 -20.91
CA ASP A 295 16.98 17.77 -20.31
C ASP A 295 16.80 18.36 -18.91
N PHE A 296 17.69 17.98 -18.01
CA PHE A 296 17.77 18.50 -16.65
C PHE A 296 19.17 18.27 -16.07
N LYS A 297 19.49 19.06 -15.05
CA LYS A 297 20.66 18.84 -14.19
C LYS A 297 20.24 19.12 -12.75
N LEU A 298 20.07 18.07 -11.96
CA LEU A 298 19.46 18.14 -10.64
C LEU A 298 20.32 17.44 -9.59
N PRO A 299 20.26 17.86 -8.31
CA PRO A 299 21.01 17.24 -7.24
C PRO A 299 20.33 15.96 -6.72
N THR A 300 21.13 15.00 -6.34
CA THR A 300 20.75 13.96 -5.38
C THR A 300 20.54 14.57 -3.99
N THR A 301 20.08 13.77 -3.04
CA THR A 301 19.98 14.21 -1.62
C THR A 301 21.34 14.46 -0.96
N SER A 302 22.43 13.93 -1.54
CA SER A 302 23.81 14.19 -1.10
C SER A 302 24.47 15.40 -1.79
N GLY A 303 23.78 16.04 -2.75
CA GLY A 303 24.29 17.20 -3.48
C GLY A 303 25.05 16.86 -4.77
N GLU A 304 25.21 15.59 -5.12
CA GLU A 304 25.76 15.19 -6.42
C GLU A 304 24.81 15.62 -7.54
N LEU A 305 25.34 16.34 -8.54
CA LEU A 305 24.56 16.76 -9.69
C LEU A 305 24.53 15.66 -10.75
N ILE A 306 23.34 15.22 -11.14
CA ILE A 306 23.11 14.27 -12.23
C ILE A 306 22.38 14.97 -13.36
N SER A 307 22.88 14.79 -14.58
CA SER A 307 22.29 15.27 -15.82
C SER A 307 21.92 14.10 -16.72
N LEU A 308 20.86 14.24 -17.50
CA LEU A 308 20.52 13.24 -18.51
C LEU A 308 21.59 13.13 -19.63
N GLN A 309 22.53 14.10 -19.71
CA GLN A 309 23.69 14.06 -20.61
C GLN A 309 24.86 13.22 -20.09
N ASP A 310 24.79 12.68 -18.86
CA ASP A 310 25.87 11.90 -18.28
C ASP A 310 26.06 10.57 -19.03
N GLU A 311 27.31 10.07 -19.07
CA GLU A 311 27.69 8.83 -19.79
C GLU A 311 26.83 7.63 -19.44
N ARG A 312 26.33 7.56 -18.19
CA ARG A 312 25.48 6.47 -17.72
C ARG A 312 24.19 6.29 -18.51
N PHE A 313 23.66 7.37 -19.13
CA PHE A 313 22.41 7.35 -19.89
C PHE A 313 22.62 7.20 -21.39
N LYS A 314 23.86 7.35 -21.90
CA LYS A 314 24.14 7.26 -23.33
C LYS A 314 23.90 5.86 -23.87
N ASN A 315 23.20 5.78 -25.00
CA ASN A 315 22.82 4.51 -25.65
C ASN A 315 21.99 3.57 -24.75
N LYS A 316 21.26 4.13 -23.79
CA LYS A 316 20.34 3.40 -22.90
C LYS A 316 18.90 3.77 -23.20
N VAL A 317 18.00 2.85 -22.92
CA VAL A 317 16.58 3.18 -22.73
C VAL A 317 16.45 3.75 -21.34
N VAL A 318 15.89 4.97 -21.22
CA VAL A 318 15.79 5.65 -19.93
C VAL A 318 14.31 5.81 -19.54
N VAL A 319 13.99 5.40 -18.32
CA VAL A 319 12.68 5.63 -17.70
C VAL A 319 12.83 6.74 -16.68
N ILE A 320 12.03 7.81 -16.81
CA ILE A 320 12.02 8.92 -15.86
C ILE A 320 10.66 8.96 -15.18
N GLU A 321 10.62 8.79 -13.86
CA GLU A 321 9.42 8.95 -13.04
C GLU A 321 9.40 10.36 -12.43
N LEU A 322 8.44 11.21 -12.82
CA LEU A 322 8.13 12.42 -12.06
C LEU A 322 7.27 12.03 -10.88
N MET A 323 7.79 12.19 -9.67
CA MET A 323 7.18 11.66 -8.48
C MET A 323 7.26 12.63 -7.30
N GLY A 324 6.68 12.26 -6.17
CA GLY A 324 6.88 12.88 -4.87
C GLY A 324 6.83 11.82 -3.78
N SER A 325 7.68 11.93 -2.76
CA SER A 325 7.73 10.97 -1.65
C SER A 325 6.42 10.92 -0.82
N TRP A 326 5.59 11.92 -0.98
CA TRP A 326 4.27 12.08 -0.37
C TRP A 326 3.12 11.42 -1.15
N CYS A 327 3.37 10.94 -2.37
CA CYS A 327 2.35 10.50 -3.34
C CYS A 327 2.13 8.98 -3.26
N PRO A 328 0.94 8.49 -2.86
CA PRO A 328 0.68 7.05 -2.75
C PRO A 328 0.72 6.28 -4.08
N ASN A 329 0.25 6.89 -5.19
CA ASN A 329 0.32 6.25 -6.51
C ASN A 329 1.77 6.19 -7.03
N CYS A 330 2.61 7.18 -6.69
CA CYS A 330 4.05 7.12 -6.97
C CYS A 330 4.75 6.01 -6.15
N LEU A 331 4.30 5.78 -4.91
CA LEU A 331 4.77 4.66 -4.10
C LEU A 331 4.53 3.31 -4.81
N ASP A 332 3.36 3.14 -5.42
CA ASP A 332 3.03 1.89 -6.12
C ASP A 332 3.84 1.75 -7.43
N GLU A 333 4.02 2.82 -8.19
CA GLU A 333 4.88 2.79 -9.40
C GLU A 333 6.34 2.52 -9.03
N SER A 334 6.88 3.21 -8.03
CA SER A 334 8.26 2.98 -7.57
C SER A 334 8.47 1.57 -7.01
N ARG A 335 7.45 0.97 -6.36
CA ARG A 335 7.50 -0.45 -5.94
C ARG A 335 7.59 -1.40 -7.13
N TYR A 336 6.96 -1.08 -8.25
CA TYR A 336 7.12 -1.81 -9.50
C TYR A 336 8.48 -1.53 -10.16
N LEU A 337 8.89 -0.27 -10.25
CA LEU A 337 10.13 0.13 -10.93
C LEU A 337 11.39 -0.38 -10.22
N SER A 338 11.38 -0.54 -8.89
CA SER A 338 12.55 -1.00 -8.13
C SER A 338 13.02 -2.41 -8.54
N PRO A 339 12.20 -3.48 -8.52
CA PRO A 339 12.58 -4.79 -9.05
C PRO A 339 12.75 -4.78 -10.56
N PHE A 340 11.97 -3.99 -11.30
CA PHE A 340 12.13 -3.83 -12.75
C PHE A 340 13.54 -3.33 -13.09
N TYR A 341 14.03 -2.29 -12.44
CA TYR A 341 15.39 -1.77 -12.67
C TYR A 341 16.46 -2.84 -12.41
N LYS A 342 16.34 -3.59 -11.31
CA LYS A 342 17.27 -4.70 -11.02
C LYS A 342 17.29 -5.77 -12.12
N LYS A 343 16.14 -6.02 -12.77
CA LYS A 343 16.00 -6.99 -13.88
C LYS A 343 16.60 -6.50 -15.19
N TYR A 344 16.59 -5.17 -15.46
CA TYR A 344 16.88 -4.61 -16.77
C TYR A 344 18.13 -3.71 -16.84
N LYS A 345 18.72 -3.25 -15.73
CA LYS A 345 19.89 -2.35 -15.72
C LYS A 345 21.07 -2.88 -16.55
N ASP A 346 21.38 -4.17 -16.42
CA ASP A 346 22.48 -4.83 -17.15
C ASP A 346 22.11 -5.15 -18.60
N LYS A 347 20.86 -4.88 -19.01
CA LYS A 347 20.35 -5.06 -20.38
C LYS A 347 20.24 -3.73 -21.14
N GLY A 348 20.72 -2.64 -20.57
CA GLY A 348 20.71 -1.32 -21.22
C GLY A 348 19.54 -0.43 -20.86
N VAL A 349 18.90 -0.64 -19.70
CA VAL A 349 17.88 0.26 -19.15
C VAL A 349 18.45 1.04 -17.97
N GLU A 350 18.18 2.32 -17.93
CA GLU A 350 18.34 3.16 -16.72
C GLU A 350 16.99 3.67 -16.24
N VAL A 351 16.86 3.85 -14.94
CA VAL A 351 15.69 4.45 -14.30
C VAL A 351 16.15 5.61 -13.43
N ILE A 352 15.39 6.69 -13.39
CA ILE A 352 15.66 7.86 -12.56
C ILE A 352 14.34 8.47 -12.07
N GLY A 353 14.27 8.83 -10.79
CA GLY A 353 13.12 9.54 -10.23
C GLY A 353 13.43 11.02 -10.04
N LEU A 354 12.55 11.90 -10.52
CA LEU A 354 12.59 13.34 -10.25
C LEU A 354 11.55 13.63 -9.16
N SER A 355 12.05 13.85 -7.93
CA SER A 355 11.21 14.03 -6.76
C SER A 355 10.83 15.50 -6.58
N PHE A 356 9.55 15.81 -6.82
CA PHE A 356 8.92 17.09 -6.54
C PHE A 356 8.23 17.04 -5.17
N GLU A 357 8.74 17.80 -4.22
CA GLU A 357 8.38 17.69 -2.81
C GLU A 357 7.44 18.81 -2.33
N ASN A 358 7.00 18.71 -1.07
CA ASN A 358 6.18 19.75 -0.43
C ASN A 358 7.00 20.92 0.13
N SER A 359 8.34 20.87 0.03
CA SER A 359 9.25 21.94 0.46
C SER A 359 10.36 22.12 -0.57
N ALA A 360 10.71 23.38 -0.83
CA ALA A 360 11.87 23.75 -1.66
C ALA A 360 13.21 23.54 -0.94
N ASP A 361 13.19 23.34 0.37
CA ASP A 361 14.39 23.12 1.17
C ASP A 361 14.83 21.65 1.12
N LEU A 362 16.00 21.39 0.57
CA LEU A 362 16.58 20.05 0.49
C LEU A 362 16.87 19.46 1.89
N ALA A 363 17.15 20.30 2.89
CA ALA A 363 17.36 19.82 4.26
C ALA A 363 16.08 19.22 4.87
N ILE A 364 14.90 19.69 4.42
CA ILE A 364 13.58 19.16 4.82
C ILE A 364 13.17 17.99 3.93
N SER A 365 13.36 18.09 2.63
CA SER A 365 12.89 17.13 1.63
C SER A 365 13.82 15.91 1.49
N GLY A 366 15.14 16.12 1.63
CA GLY A 366 16.13 15.05 1.49
C GLY A 366 15.92 13.85 2.41
N PRO A 367 15.69 14.03 3.72
CA PRO A 367 15.38 12.92 4.62
C PRO A 367 14.14 12.12 4.21
N LYS A 368 13.11 12.76 3.63
CA LYS A 368 11.88 12.11 3.16
C LYS A 368 12.15 11.26 1.91
N ILE A 369 12.88 11.81 0.95
CA ILE A 369 13.33 11.10 -0.26
C ILE A 369 14.19 9.89 0.13
N ASN A 370 15.15 10.06 1.03
CA ASN A 370 16.01 8.98 1.50
C ASN A 370 15.23 7.87 2.22
N ASN A 371 14.25 8.25 3.06
CA ASN A 371 13.38 7.30 3.73
C ASN A 371 12.52 6.52 2.72
N PHE A 372 11.94 7.21 1.73
CA PHE A 372 11.18 6.60 0.64
C PHE A 372 12.05 5.60 -0.13
N GLN A 373 13.24 6.03 -0.57
CA GLN A 373 14.21 5.18 -1.28
C GLN A 373 14.58 3.92 -0.49
N LYS A 374 14.89 4.08 0.80
CA LYS A 374 15.25 2.99 1.70
C LYS A 374 14.12 2.00 1.92
N LYS A 375 12.90 2.50 2.20
CA LYS A 375 11.73 1.65 2.52
C LYS A 375 11.28 0.81 1.32
N ILE A 376 11.42 1.31 0.11
CA ILE A 376 11.06 0.59 -1.13
C ILE A 376 12.23 -0.27 -1.63
N GLY A 377 13.45 0.02 -1.22
CA GLY A 377 14.66 -0.65 -1.71
C GLY A 377 15.03 -0.21 -3.13
N ILE A 378 14.83 1.08 -3.44
CA ILE A 378 15.17 1.69 -4.73
C ILE A 378 16.70 1.77 -4.85
N SER A 379 17.23 1.29 -5.97
CA SER A 379 18.66 1.31 -6.30
C SER A 379 19.02 2.25 -7.45
N TYR A 380 18.04 2.88 -8.08
CA TYR A 380 18.25 3.96 -9.05
C TYR A 380 18.26 5.33 -8.36
N PRO A 381 18.83 6.36 -8.99
CA PRO A 381 18.91 7.69 -8.39
C PRO A 381 17.53 8.34 -8.27
N LEU A 382 17.28 8.97 -7.11
CA LEU A 382 16.22 9.93 -6.90
C LEU A 382 16.82 11.32 -6.79
N LEU A 383 16.39 12.24 -7.63
CA LEU A 383 16.87 13.61 -7.69
C LEU A 383 15.85 14.56 -7.07
N PHE A 384 16.32 15.52 -6.32
CA PHE A 384 15.46 16.58 -5.80
C PHE A 384 15.19 17.63 -6.90
N ALA A 385 13.93 17.73 -7.31
CA ALA A 385 13.46 18.60 -8.38
C ALA A 385 12.73 19.87 -7.88
N GLY A 386 12.74 20.12 -6.57
CA GLY A 386 12.05 21.26 -5.97
C GLY A 386 10.64 20.96 -5.52
N THR A 387 9.72 21.92 -5.63
CA THR A 387 8.33 21.78 -5.18
C THR A 387 7.40 21.22 -6.26
N ALA A 388 6.31 20.58 -5.83
CA ALA A 388 5.26 20.07 -6.72
C ALA A 388 4.34 21.16 -7.31
N GLU A 389 4.81 22.41 -7.35
CA GLU A 389 4.09 23.53 -7.93
C GLU A 389 4.34 23.63 -9.45
N ASP A 390 3.32 23.95 -10.22
CA ASP A 390 3.39 24.04 -11.69
C ASP A 390 4.53 24.97 -12.16
N LYS A 391 4.77 26.05 -11.45
CA LYS A 391 5.84 26.99 -11.76
C LYS A 391 7.23 26.36 -11.59
N THR A 392 7.45 25.54 -10.57
CA THR A 392 8.70 24.82 -10.35
C THR A 392 8.90 23.75 -11.42
N ILE A 393 7.86 23.01 -11.75
CA ILE A 393 7.87 22.01 -12.83
C ILE A 393 8.26 22.68 -14.15
N ALA A 394 7.67 23.84 -14.49
CA ALA A 394 7.97 24.58 -15.70
C ALA A 394 9.40 25.15 -15.73
N GLN A 395 10.01 25.42 -14.58
CA GLN A 395 11.42 25.84 -14.47
C GLN A 395 12.38 24.68 -14.66
N VAL A 396 12.06 23.53 -14.05
CA VAL A 396 12.90 22.32 -14.10
C VAL A 396 12.83 21.63 -15.46
N LEU A 397 11.63 21.59 -16.04
CA LEU A 397 11.35 20.95 -17.33
C LEU A 397 10.67 21.95 -18.28
N PRO A 398 11.39 22.95 -18.79
CA PRO A 398 10.81 24.01 -19.63
C PRO A 398 10.24 23.50 -20.95
N MET A 399 10.69 22.32 -21.43
CA MET A 399 10.17 21.65 -22.60
C MET A 399 8.81 20.95 -22.37
N LEU A 400 8.42 20.70 -21.11
CA LEU A 400 7.14 20.10 -20.79
C LEU A 400 5.99 21.07 -21.07
N GLY A 401 5.05 20.69 -21.93
CA GLY A 401 3.92 21.49 -22.30
C GLY A 401 2.81 21.46 -21.24
N LYS A 402 2.49 20.27 -20.80
CA LYS A 402 1.50 20.02 -19.76
C LYS A 402 1.85 18.78 -18.96
N MET A 403 1.60 18.83 -17.67
CA MET A 403 1.59 17.71 -16.75
C MET A 403 0.23 17.64 -16.06
N ASN A 404 -0.37 16.45 -15.97
CA ASN A 404 -1.72 16.29 -15.42
C ASN A 404 -1.75 15.57 -14.07
N GLY A 405 -0.61 15.30 -13.45
CA GLY A 405 -0.54 14.71 -12.13
C GLY A 405 0.68 13.83 -11.88
N TYR A 406 0.78 13.34 -10.69
CA TYR A 406 1.82 12.40 -10.25
C TYR A 406 1.21 11.00 -10.06
N PRO A 407 1.98 9.94 -10.41
CA PRO A 407 3.21 9.97 -11.16
C PRO A 407 3.00 10.38 -12.62
N THR A 408 4.05 10.83 -13.31
CA THR A 408 4.11 10.92 -14.76
C THR A 408 5.44 10.31 -15.22
N THR A 409 5.37 9.33 -16.12
CA THR A 409 6.52 8.54 -16.53
C THR A 409 6.86 8.78 -17.99
N PHE A 410 8.14 9.07 -18.26
CA PHE A 410 8.68 9.20 -19.61
C PHE A 410 9.51 7.97 -19.96
N ILE A 411 9.34 7.50 -21.17
CA ILE A 411 10.17 6.45 -21.77
C ILE A 411 10.96 7.06 -22.91
N ILE A 412 12.28 6.99 -22.81
CA ILE A 412 13.25 7.61 -23.72
C ILE A 412 14.05 6.51 -24.39
N ASP A 413 14.24 6.59 -25.71
CA ASP A 413 15.01 5.62 -26.46
C ASP A 413 16.54 5.84 -26.36
N LYS A 414 17.32 4.94 -26.98
CA LYS A 414 18.78 4.99 -26.98
C LYS A 414 19.37 6.24 -27.65
N LYS A 415 18.57 6.95 -28.47
CA LYS A 415 18.93 8.21 -29.13
C LYS A 415 18.56 9.45 -28.29
N GLY A 416 17.95 9.24 -27.11
CA GLY A 416 17.50 10.31 -26.21
C GLY A 416 16.18 10.94 -26.62
N ILE A 417 15.39 10.30 -27.51
CA ILE A 417 14.08 10.78 -27.95
C ILE A 417 13.01 10.25 -27.01
N VAL A 418 12.11 11.12 -26.56
CA VAL A 418 10.92 10.73 -25.78
C VAL A 418 9.96 9.99 -26.68
N ARG A 419 9.72 8.72 -26.38
CA ARG A 419 8.86 7.82 -27.16
C ARG A 419 7.45 7.69 -26.58
N GLU A 420 7.36 7.83 -25.26
CA GLU A 420 6.09 7.75 -24.56
C GLU A 420 6.10 8.65 -23.31
N ILE A 421 4.95 9.26 -23.01
CA ILE A 421 4.68 9.95 -21.75
C ILE A 421 3.38 9.35 -21.20
N HIS A 422 3.46 8.73 -20.05
CA HIS A 422 2.31 8.14 -19.37
C HIS A 422 1.95 8.95 -18.13
N THR A 423 0.70 9.42 -18.04
CA THR A 423 0.19 10.15 -16.87
C THR A 423 -0.52 9.19 -15.93
N GLY A 424 -0.20 9.22 -14.65
CA GLY A 424 -0.80 8.38 -13.63
C GLY A 424 -0.28 6.95 -13.63
N PHE A 425 -0.75 6.17 -12.68
CA PHE A 425 -0.38 4.77 -12.53
C PHE A 425 -1.58 3.96 -12.09
N SER A 426 -1.89 2.89 -12.80
CA SER A 426 -2.89 1.92 -12.38
C SER A 426 -2.25 0.94 -11.41
N GLY A 427 -2.37 1.19 -10.11
CA GLY A 427 -1.73 0.40 -9.06
C GLY A 427 -2.35 -0.99 -8.86
N PRO A 428 -1.78 -1.82 -7.96
CA PRO A 428 -2.24 -3.20 -7.72
C PRO A 428 -3.74 -3.32 -7.36
N GLY A 429 -4.33 -2.28 -6.74
CA GLY A 429 -5.75 -2.22 -6.41
C GLY A 429 -6.69 -2.22 -7.63
N THR A 430 -6.17 -2.01 -8.83
CA THR A 430 -6.92 -1.97 -10.09
C THR A 430 -7.04 -3.35 -10.77
N GLY A 431 -6.37 -4.38 -10.21
CA GLY A 431 -6.42 -5.75 -10.73
C GLY A 431 -5.93 -5.84 -12.18
N LYS A 432 -6.84 -6.15 -13.11
CA LYS A 432 -6.49 -6.31 -14.53
C LYS A 432 -5.79 -5.10 -15.14
N TYR A 433 -6.15 -3.87 -14.77
CA TYR A 433 -5.53 -2.66 -15.34
C TYR A 433 -4.05 -2.55 -14.95
N TYR A 434 -3.68 -2.99 -13.74
CA TYR A 434 -2.29 -3.08 -13.32
C TYR A 434 -1.51 -4.11 -14.15
N VAL A 435 -2.09 -5.29 -14.37
CA VAL A 435 -1.47 -6.35 -15.17
C VAL A 435 -1.28 -5.92 -16.63
N ASP A 436 -2.29 -5.29 -17.21
CA ASP A 436 -2.25 -4.78 -18.58
C ASP A 436 -1.19 -3.67 -18.71
N TRP A 437 -1.13 -2.75 -17.73
CA TRP A 437 -0.11 -1.68 -17.71
C TRP A 437 1.32 -2.26 -17.68
N ILE A 438 1.58 -3.25 -16.82
CA ILE A 438 2.89 -3.92 -16.76
C ILE A 438 3.25 -4.54 -18.11
N ALA A 439 2.32 -5.28 -18.70
CA ALA A 439 2.56 -5.96 -19.97
C ALA A 439 2.90 -4.96 -21.10
N GLU A 440 2.16 -3.86 -21.18
CA GLU A 440 2.38 -2.80 -22.16
C GLU A 440 3.71 -2.07 -21.93
N PHE A 441 4.01 -1.71 -20.67
CA PHE A 441 5.26 -1.04 -20.29
C PHE A 441 6.49 -1.92 -20.61
N GLU A 442 6.49 -3.20 -20.18
CA GLU A 442 7.60 -4.09 -20.49
C GLU A 442 7.75 -4.35 -22.00
N HIS A 443 6.63 -4.42 -22.74
CA HIS A 443 6.66 -4.54 -24.21
C HIS A 443 7.33 -3.33 -24.87
N THR A 444 6.96 -2.11 -24.47
CA THR A 444 7.57 -0.87 -24.96
C THR A 444 9.09 -0.87 -24.69
N ILE A 445 9.51 -1.19 -23.46
CA ILE A 445 10.93 -1.24 -23.11
C ILE A 445 11.69 -2.27 -23.95
N GLN A 446 11.15 -3.48 -24.12
CA GLN A 446 11.79 -4.54 -24.92
C GLN A 446 11.90 -4.15 -26.40
N SER A 447 10.88 -3.50 -26.94
CA SER A 447 10.89 -3.00 -28.32
C SER A 447 12.00 -1.96 -28.53
N LEU A 448 12.15 -1.01 -27.60
CA LEU A 448 13.19 0.03 -27.66
C LEU A 448 14.60 -0.55 -27.44
N LEU A 449 14.73 -1.59 -26.62
CA LEU A 449 16.01 -2.30 -26.47
C LEU A 449 16.43 -3.03 -27.74
N ALA A 450 15.48 -3.50 -28.55
CA ALA A 450 15.75 -4.17 -29.83
C ALA A 450 16.09 -3.19 -30.98
N GLU A 451 15.73 -1.91 -30.87
CA GLU A 451 16.10 -0.88 -31.86
C GLU A 451 17.63 -0.72 -31.91
N LYS A 452 18.18 -0.43 -33.12
CA LYS A 452 19.59 -0.19 -33.37
C LYS A 452 19.98 1.28 -33.11
#